data_95504652b9839584909af6e55920de98
#
_entry.id   95504652b9839584909af6e55920de98
#
_cell.length_a   1.000
_cell.length_b   1.000
_cell.length_c   1.000
_cell.angle_alpha   90.00
_cell.angle_beta   90.00
_cell.angle_gamma   90.00
#
_symmetry.space_group_name_H-M   'P 1'
#
loop_
_entity.id
_entity.type
_entity.pdbx_description
1 polymer ?
#
loop_
_entity_poly.entity_id
_entity_poly.type
_entity_poly.pdbx_seq_one_letter_code
_entity_poly.pdbx_strand_id
1 'polypeptide(L)'
;MPNRAPSPARLGFCCTFVLDEPPGTHATLKAAREATRAMNLTTVTMAHLAKLDPAARREKLVGVVTHNLTALSRQIAWVGARPPLERLLRMGSNVLPGYTHLSVQALYAEPAMRKTVETGLAEAGALARKLGVRLSFHPGPFCLIASRNPAAIENGLSELDYHAELFGLMGYGGGWHPHGAHINIHVGAGDPGVAGFRETLPRASRLARDLVTVENDENLFGLDEVLRLADLVPVVLDLHHHWVQSGGEYLEPDDARIGRVIESWRGVRPVAHISVSREAVITDGAESRLPDFPALREAGHSVRDLAAHSDLMWNRAVNDLVSRHLAWADFEIEAKHKNLASMQIAAHILALEQAAAA
;
A
#
# COMPACT_ATOMS: atom_id res chain seq x y z
N MET A 1 -3.54 28.57 12.58
CA MET A 1 -4.46 27.49 12.15
C MET A 1 -5.09 26.88 13.39
N PRO A 2 -6.39 26.59 13.45
CA PRO A 2 -6.97 26.00 14.64
C PRO A 2 -6.32 24.64 14.90
N ASN A 3 -5.99 24.39 16.15
CA ASN A 3 -5.39 23.18 16.68
C ASN A 3 -6.36 22.01 16.43
N ARG A 4 -6.26 21.35 15.29
CA ARG A 4 -7.05 20.14 14.99
C ARG A 4 -6.45 19.05 15.85
N ALA A 5 -7.23 18.44 16.72
CA ALA A 5 -6.79 17.27 17.47
C ALA A 5 -6.14 16.27 16.51
N PRO A 6 -5.00 15.68 16.85
CA PRO A 6 -4.36 14.72 15.98
C PRO A 6 -5.34 13.61 15.60
N SER A 7 -5.43 13.31 14.32
CA SER A 7 -6.25 12.18 13.85
C SER A 7 -5.79 10.91 14.56
N PRO A 8 -6.70 10.02 15.00
CA PRO A 8 -6.32 8.77 15.62
C PRO A 8 -5.39 7.98 14.67
N ALA A 9 -4.43 7.27 15.25
CA ALA A 9 -3.54 6.39 14.50
C ALA A 9 -4.32 5.28 13.81
N ARG A 10 -3.79 4.79 12.67
CA ARG A 10 -4.40 3.70 11.90
C ARG A 10 -3.38 2.65 11.53
N LEU A 11 -3.86 1.42 11.52
CA LEU A 11 -3.21 0.25 10.94
C LEU A 11 -4.02 -0.22 9.75
N GLY A 12 -3.36 -0.69 8.70
CA GLY A 12 -4.03 -1.18 7.50
C GLY A 12 -3.31 -2.35 6.86
N PHE A 13 -3.96 -2.96 5.89
CA PHE A 13 -3.40 -4.06 5.10
C PHE A 13 -3.37 -3.72 3.61
N CYS A 14 -2.65 -4.56 2.85
CA CYS A 14 -2.31 -4.28 1.47
C CYS A 14 -3.09 -5.14 0.49
N CYS A 15 -3.90 -4.51 -0.34
CA CYS A 15 -4.45 -4.96 -1.62
C CYS A 15 -5.44 -6.12 -1.57
N THR A 16 -5.15 -7.19 -0.84
CA THR A 16 -5.90 -8.44 -0.89
C THR A 16 -6.50 -8.77 0.46
N PHE A 17 -7.75 -9.18 0.46
CA PHE A 17 -8.44 -9.66 1.64
C PHE A 17 -8.29 -11.18 1.75
N VAL A 18 -7.95 -11.67 2.93
CA VAL A 18 -7.83 -13.11 3.24
C VAL A 18 -8.89 -13.45 4.28
N LEU A 19 -9.73 -14.43 3.98
CA LEU A 19 -10.59 -15.06 4.99
C LEU A 19 -9.88 -16.28 5.55
N ASP A 20 -9.96 -16.45 6.88
CA ASP A 20 -9.63 -17.74 7.48
C ASP A 20 -10.53 -18.82 6.89
N GLU A 21 -9.91 -19.87 6.34
CA GLU A 21 -10.66 -21.03 5.89
C GLU A 21 -11.13 -21.80 7.14
N PRO A 22 -12.44 -21.83 7.43
CA PRO A 22 -12.91 -22.55 8.59
C PRO A 22 -12.65 -24.04 8.40
N PRO A 23 -12.29 -24.77 9.47
CA PRO A 23 -12.23 -26.23 9.42
C PRO A 23 -13.63 -26.75 9.04
N GLY A 24 -13.70 -27.63 8.04
CA GLY A 24 -15.01 -28.09 7.63
C GLY A 24 -15.04 -28.94 6.36
N THR A 25 -16.25 -29.17 5.86
CA THR A 25 -16.52 -29.95 4.66
C THR A 25 -16.07 -29.19 3.39
N HIS A 26 -15.96 -29.92 2.25
CA HIS A 26 -15.69 -29.30 0.95
C HIS A 26 -16.69 -28.17 0.60
N ALA A 27 -17.95 -28.27 1.05
CA ALA A 27 -18.96 -27.25 0.80
C ALA A 27 -18.69 -25.95 1.59
N THR A 28 -18.28 -26.06 2.87
CA THR A 28 -17.93 -24.88 3.71
C THR A 28 -16.67 -24.19 3.20
N LEU A 29 -15.64 -24.95 2.79
CA LEU A 29 -14.42 -24.42 2.17
C LEU A 29 -14.72 -23.73 0.83
N LYS A 30 -15.61 -24.30 0.01
CA LYS A 30 -16.04 -23.68 -1.26
C LYS A 30 -16.73 -22.33 -1.00
N ALA A 31 -17.65 -22.29 -0.05
CA ALA A 31 -18.35 -21.05 0.32
C ALA A 31 -17.37 -19.97 0.85
N ALA A 32 -16.39 -20.33 1.69
CA ALA A 32 -15.34 -19.42 2.17
C ALA A 32 -14.48 -18.86 1.03
N ARG A 33 -14.10 -19.70 0.07
CA ARG A 33 -13.34 -19.28 -1.11
C ARG A 33 -14.13 -18.36 -2.04
N GLU A 34 -15.43 -18.62 -2.21
CA GLU A 34 -16.33 -17.75 -2.96
C GLU A 34 -16.48 -16.38 -2.28
N ALA A 35 -16.65 -16.37 -0.95
CA ALA A 35 -16.68 -15.13 -0.16
C ALA A 35 -15.38 -14.34 -0.27
N THR A 36 -14.22 -15.01 -0.16
CA THR A 36 -12.90 -14.38 -0.37
C THR A 36 -12.77 -13.78 -1.77
N ARG A 37 -13.22 -14.51 -2.79
CA ARG A 37 -13.21 -14.03 -4.19
C ARG A 37 -14.10 -12.81 -4.38
N ALA A 38 -15.25 -12.75 -3.71
CA ALA A 38 -16.15 -11.61 -3.78
C ALA A 38 -15.58 -10.34 -3.13
N MET A 39 -14.62 -10.48 -2.22
CA MET A 39 -13.93 -9.37 -1.55
C MET A 39 -12.72 -8.86 -2.32
N ASN A 40 -12.20 -9.61 -3.28
CA ASN A 40 -10.94 -9.30 -3.95
C ASN A 40 -11.12 -8.88 -5.40
N LEU A 41 -10.23 -7.98 -5.84
CA LEU A 41 -10.13 -7.61 -7.25
C LEU A 41 -9.74 -8.85 -8.07
N THR A 42 -10.23 -8.90 -9.29
CA THR A 42 -9.83 -9.88 -10.30
C THR A 42 -9.20 -9.19 -11.49
N THR A 43 -8.56 -9.94 -12.35
CA THR A 43 -7.92 -9.38 -13.54
C THR A 43 -8.20 -10.23 -14.78
N VAL A 44 -7.93 -9.66 -15.93
CA VAL A 44 -7.91 -10.32 -17.22
C VAL A 44 -6.67 -9.89 -17.99
N THR A 45 -5.95 -10.84 -18.58
CA THR A 45 -4.76 -10.53 -19.37
C THR A 45 -5.14 -9.97 -20.74
N MET A 46 -4.35 -9.04 -21.24
CA MET A 46 -4.55 -8.49 -22.61
C MET A 46 -4.44 -9.59 -23.66
N ALA A 47 -3.58 -10.56 -23.47
CA ALA A 47 -3.47 -11.74 -24.35
C ALA A 47 -4.75 -12.59 -24.40
N HIS A 48 -5.47 -12.71 -23.27
CA HIS A 48 -6.77 -13.40 -23.27
C HIS A 48 -7.83 -12.57 -23.99
N LEU A 49 -7.92 -11.27 -23.71
CA LEU A 49 -8.87 -10.37 -24.38
C LEU A 49 -8.66 -10.33 -25.90
N ALA A 50 -7.40 -10.38 -26.36
CA ALA A 50 -7.07 -10.39 -27.78
C ALA A 50 -7.58 -11.62 -28.54
N LYS A 51 -7.85 -12.74 -27.86
CA LYS A 51 -8.38 -13.97 -28.45
C LYS A 51 -9.90 -13.98 -28.59
N LEU A 52 -10.59 -13.06 -27.94
CA LEU A 52 -12.05 -12.95 -27.97
C LEU A 52 -12.52 -12.11 -29.15
N ASP A 53 -13.69 -12.43 -29.69
CA ASP A 53 -14.37 -11.53 -30.61
C ASP A 53 -14.72 -10.20 -29.92
N PRO A 54 -15.02 -9.13 -30.66
CA PRO A 54 -15.25 -7.80 -30.09
C PRO A 54 -16.35 -7.76 -29.04
N ALA A 55 -17.46 -8.49 -29.21
CA ALA A 55 -18.60 -8.50 -28.29
C ALA A 55 -18.23 -9.22 -26.98
N ALA A 56 -17.65 -10.43 -27.08
CA ALA A 56 -17.19 -11.21 -25.93
C ALA A 56 -16.06 -10.50 -25.16
N ARG A 57 -15.16 -9.80 -25.88
CA ARG A 57 -14.09 -8.97 -25.26
C ARG A 57 -14.69 -7.85 -24.42
N ARG A 58 -15.66 -7.12 -24.98
CA ARG A 58 -16.35 -6.03 -24.28
C ARG A 58 -17.09 -6.56 -23.05
N GLU A 59 -17.90 -7.60 -23.20
CA GLU A 59 -18.64 -8.25 -22.10
C GLU A 59 -17.69 -8.69 -20.98
N LYS A 60 -16.58 -9.36 -21.34
CA LYS A 60 -15.57 -9.81 -20.37
C LYS A 60 -14.97 -8.66 -19.58
N LEU A 61 -14.56 -7.57 -20.26
CA LEU A 61 -13.96 -6.41 -19.60
C LEU A 61 -14.98 -5.70 -18.70
N VAL A 62 -16.21 -5.48 -19.16
CA VAL A 62 -17.30 -4.89 -18.37
C VAL A 62 -17.55 -5.71 -17.11
N GLY A 63 -17.63 -7.05 -17.24
CA GLY A 63 -17.84 -7.95 -16.11
C GLY A 63 -16.74 -7.86 -15.05
N VAL A 64 -15.46 -7.79 -15.48
CA VAL A 64 -14.32 -7.65 -14.57
C VAL A 64 -14.34 -6.29 -13.90
N VAL A 65 -14.56 -5.20 -14.61
CA VAL A 65 -14.62 -3.84 -14.05
C VAL A 65 -15.76 -3.72 -13.02
N THR A 66 -16.96 -4.20 -13.35
CA THR A 66 -18.11 -4.18 -12.43
C THR A 66 -17.83 -4.98 -11.16
N HIS A 67 -17.23 -6.16 -11.31
CA HIS A 67 -16.81 -6.96 -10.16
C HIS A 67 -15.82 -6.20 -9.27
N ASN A 68 -14.80 -5.60 -9.87
CA ASN A 68 -13.73 -4.91 -9.13
C ASN A 68 -14.25 -3.69 -8.37
N LEU A 69 -15.11 -2.87 -8.97
CA LEU A 69 -15.76 -1.74 -8.31
C LEU A 69 -16.61 -2.19 -7.11
N THR A 70 -17.32 -3.32 -7.27
CA THR A 70 -18.10 -3.92 -6.19
C THR A 70 -17.20 -4.47 -5.08
N ALA A 71 -16.13 -5.18 -5.43
CA ALA A 71 -15.16 -5.72 -4.47
C ALA A 71 -14.46 -4.60 -3.69
N LEU A 72 -14.04 -3.53 -4.36
CA LEU A 72 -13.46 -2.34 -3.71
C LEU A 72 -14.41 -1.74 -2.67
N SER A 73 -15.68 -1.53 -3.03
CA SER A 73 -16.69 -1.02 -2.10
C SER A 73 -16.91 -1.96 -0.91
N ARG A 74 -16.87 -3.27 -1.12
CA ARG A 74 -16.94 -4.27 -0.03
C ARG A 74 -15.74 -4.23 0.90
N GLN A 75 -14.52 -4.10 0.38
CA GLN A 75 -13.31 -3.93 1.18
C GLN A 75 -13.39 -2.67 2.03
N ILE A 76 -13.77 -1.54 1.43
CA ILE A 76 -13.94 -0.26 2.15
C ILE A 76 -15.01 -0.38 3.25
N ALA A 77 -16.15 -1.01 2.96
CA ALA A 77 -17.22 -1.22 3.95
C ALA A 77 -16.74 -2.11 5.10
N TRP A 78 -16.01 -3.18 4.80
CA TRP A 78 -15.45 -4.09 5.81
C TRP A 78 -14.45 -3.36 6.72
N VAL A 79 -13.49 -2.63 6.14
CA VAL A 79 -12.51 -1.82 6.88
C VAL A 79 -13.22 -0.73 7.69
N GLY A 80 -14.23 -0.08 7.13
CA GLY A 80 -15.03 0.95 7.81
C GLY A 80 -15.85 0.45 8.99
N ALA A 81 -16.18 -0.84 9.03
CA ALA A 81 -16.83 -1.50 10.16
C ALA A 81 -15.86 -1.88 11.29
N ARG A 82 -14.54 -1.78 11.05
CA ARG A 82 -13.51 -2.05 12.07
C ARG A 82 -13.34 -0.88 13.04
N PRO A 83 -12.71 -1.10 14.22
CA PRO A 83 -12.32 -0.02 15.13
C PRO A 83 -11.53 1.09 14.41
N PRO A 84 -11.54 2.34 14.88
CA PRO A 84 -10.81 3.44 14.24
C PRO A 84 -9.32 3.14 13.96
N LEU A 85 -8.66 2.40 14.86
CA LEU A 85 -7.26 1.95 14.69
C LEU A 85 -7.04 1.10 13.43
N GLU A 86 -8.06 0.41 12.91
CA GLU A 86 -7.94 -0.50 11.76
C GLU A 86 -8.47 0.10 10.44
N ARG A 87 -8.72 1.43 10.36
CA ARG A 87 -9.35 2.07 9.20
C ARG A 87 -8.35 2.65 8.20
N LEU A 88 -7.41 1.83 7.74
CA LEU A 88 -6.49 2.12 6.65
C LEU A 88 -6.54 0.96 5.65
N LEU A 89 -6.60 1.27 4.36
CA LEU A 89 -6.63 0.28 3.27
C LEU A 89 -5.73 0.72 2.12
N ARG A 90 -4.70 -0.06 1.82
CA ARG A 90 -4.00 0.03 0.54
C ARG A 90 -4.79 -0.76 -0.51
N MET A 91 -5.33 -0.05 -1.48
CA MET A 91 -6.12 -0.63 -2.56
C MET A 91 -5.23 -1.36 -3.58
N GLY A 92 -5.76 -2.41 -4.21
CA GLY A 92 -5.05 -3.07 -5.30
C GLY A 92 -5.05 -2.22 -6.58
N SER A 93 -3.95 -2.23 -7.32
CA SER A 93 -3.78 -1.44 -8.56
C SER A 93 -4.68 -1.89 -9.72
N ASN A 94 -5.18 -3.13 -9.71
CA ASN A 94 -5.96 -3.71 -10.80
C ASN A 94 -7.47 -3.35 -10.76
N VAL A 95 -7.84 -2.18 -10.24
CA VAL A 95 -9.26 -1.74 -10.24
C VAL A 95 -9.81 -1.73 -11.65
N LEU A 96 -9.06 -1.16 -12.60
CA LEU A 96 -9.39 -1.13 -14.03
C LEU A 96 -8.31 -1.88 -14.84
N PRO A 97 -8.48 -3.19 -15.12
CA PRO A 97 -7.46 -4.00 -15.76
C PRO A 97 -7.07 -3.47 -17.15
N GLY A 98 -5.77 -3.25 -17.36
CA GLY A 98 -5.22 -2.81 -18.62
C GLY A 98 -5.60 -1.39 -19.03
N TYR A 99 -6.04 -0.53 -18.11
CA TYR A 99 -6.52 0.84 -18.40
C TYR A 99 -5.53 1.65 -19.25
N THR A 100 -4.25 1.54 -18.97
CA THR A 100 -3.17 2.21 -19.71
C THR A 100 -2.80 1.52 -21.03
N HIS A 101 -3.34 0.32 -21.31
CA HIS A 101 -2.98 -0.45 -22.48
C HIS A 101 -3.81 -0.08 -23.71
N LEU A 102 -3.15 0.27 -24.82
CA LEU A 102 -3.77 0.75 -26.06
C LEU A 102 -4.93 -0.12 -26.59
N SER A 103 -4.82 -1.46 -26.43
CA SER A 103 -5.82 -2.40 -26.98
C SER A 103 -7.20 -2.34 -26.33
N VAL A 104 -7.34 -1.69 -25.18
CA VAL A 104 -8.61 -1.57 -24.43
C VAL A 104 -9.03 -0.14 -24.14
N GLN A 105 -8.21 0.85 -24.45
CA GLN A 105 -8.54 2.27 -24.23
C GLN A 105 -9.87 2.67 -24.89
N ALA A 106 -10.11 2.21 -26.12
CA ALA A 106 -11.38 2.49 -26.82
C ALA A 106 -12.61 1.94 -26.07
N LEU A 107 -12.47 0.77 -25.38
CA LEU A 107 -13.53 0.20 -24.57
C LEU A 107 -13.80 1.03 -23.30
N TYR A 108 -12.75 1.54 -22.66
CA TYR A 108 -12.89 2.43 -21.51
C TYR A 108 -13.47 3.80 -21.89
N ALA A 109 -13.23 4.27 -23.12
CA ALA A 109 -13.80 5.51 -23.65
C ALA A 109 -15.29 5.40 -24.04
N GLU A 110 -15.86 4.18 -24.12
CA GLU A 110 -17.29 4.01 -24.38
C GLU A 110 -18.15 4.68 -23.29
N PRO A 111 -19.20 5.47 -23.64
CA PRO A 111 -19.98 6.22 -22.66
C PRO A 111 -20.55 5.37 -21.51
N ALA A 112 -21.00 4.15 -21.80
CA ALA A 112 -21.56 3.25 -20.80
C ALA A 112 -20.49 2.74 -19.81
N MET A 113 -19.30 2.35 -20.31
CA MET A 113 -18.18 1.93 -19.48
C MET A 113 -17.67 3.08 -18.61
N ARG A 114 -17.47 4.24 -19.23
CA ARG A 114 -17.02 5.44 -18.51
C ARG A 114 -17.98 5.80 -17.39
N LYS A 115 -19.28 5.84 -17.65
CA LYS A 115 -20.30 6.09 -16.62
C LYS A 115 -20.22 5.06 -15.48
N THR A 116 -20.05 3.77 -15.80
CA THR A 116 -19.90 2.70 -14.78
C THR A 116 -18.69 2.96 -13.90
N VAL A 117 -17.53 3.29 -14.49
CA VAL A 117 -16.29 3.57 -13.77
C VAL A 117 -16.45 4.82 -12.90
N GLU A 118 -16.90 5.93 -13.45
CA GLU A 118 -17.07 7.20 -12.73
C GLU A 118 -18.03 7.05 -11.55
N THR A 119 -19.19 6.41 -11.77
CA THR A 119 -20.17 6.19 -10.70
C THR A 119 -19.62 5.30 -9.60
N GLY A 120 -19.06 4.13 -9.96
CA GLY A 120 -18.57 3.17 -8.95
C GLY A 120 -17.41 3.72 -8.14
N LEU A 121 -16.47 4.45 -8.76
CA LEU A 121 -15.35 5.07 -8.03
C LEU A 121 -15.84 6.23 -7.15
N ALA A 122 -16.75 7.07 -7.62
CA ALA A 122 -17.32 8.16 -6.82
C ALA A 122 -18.05 7.63 -5.56
N GLU A 123 -18.85 6.56 -5.72
CA GLU A 123 -19.52 5.87 -4.61
C GLU A 123 -18.53 5.27 -3.62
N ALA A 124 -17.49 4.56 -4.10
CA ALA A 124 -16.44 3.98 -3.25
C ALA A 124 -15.69 5.06 -2.45
N GLY A 125 -15.32 6.17 -3.10
CA GLY A 125 -14.65 7.29 -2.44
C GLY A 125 -15.54 8.00 -1.42
N ALA A 126 -16.81 8.22 -1.73
CA ALA A 126 -17.78 8.78 -0.78
C ALA A 126 -17.97 7.85 0.44
N LEU A 127 -18.05 6.54 0.22
CA LEU A 127 -18.14 5.55 1.28
C LEU A 127 -16.92 5.59 2.20
N ALA A 128 -15.71 5.62 1.64
CA ALA A 128 -14.48 5.68 2.41
C ALA A 128 -14.43 6.94 3.30
N ARG A 129 -14.73 8.12 2.75
CA ARG A 129 -14.81 9.37 3.54
C ARG A 129 -15.86 9.30 4.62
N LYS A 130 -17.05 8.79 4.32
CA LYS A 130 -18.14 8.62 5.30
C LYS A 130 -17.75 7.73 6.47
N LEU A 131 -17.00 6.64 6.20
CA LEU A 131 -16.58 5.67 7.21
C LEU A 131 -15.24 6.04 7.89
N GLY A 132 -14.57 7.11 7.45
CA GLY A 132 -13.27 7.52 7.96
C GLY A 132 -12.15 6.57 7.62
N VAL A 133 -12.26 5.83 6.49
CA VAL A 133 -11.22 4.93 5.98
C VAL A 133 -10.19 5.75 5.19
N ARG A 134 -8.93 5.68 5.60
CA ARG A 134 -7.80 6.21 4.84
C ARG A 134 -7.47 5.25 3.70
N LEU A 135 -7.22 5.80 2.50
CA LEU A 135 -6.93 5.01 1.31
C LEU A 135 -5.55 5.33 0.75
N SER A 136 -4.90 4.32 0.19
CA SER A 136 -3.66 4.45 -0.55
C SER A 136 -3.63 3.53 -1.77
N PHE A 137 -2.69 3.79 -2.67
CA PHE A 137 -2.22 2.87 -3.70
C PHE A 137 -0.72 2.66 -3.58
N HIS A 138 -0.27 1.51 -4.03
CA HIS A 138 1.13 1.23 -4.29
C HIS A 138 1.25 0.54 -5.66
N PRO A 139 1.51 1.30 -6.74
CA PRO A 139 1.74 0.74 -8.06
C PRO A 139 2.80 -0.34 -8.03
N GLY A 140 2.69 -1.30 -8.95
CA GLY A 140 3.67 -2.37 -9.05
C GLY A 140 5.08 -1.86 -9.39
N PRO A 141 6.11 -2.73 -9.31
CA PRO A 141 7.52 -2.34 -9.44
C PRO A 141 7.90 -1.80 -10.83
N PHE A 142 6.96 -1.77 -11.77
CA PHE A 142 7.15 -1.18 -13.10
C PHE A 142 6.80 0.31 -13.16
N CYS A 143 6.25 0.91 -12.11
CA CYS A 143 6.00 2.34 -12.01
C CYS A 143 7.31 3.07 -11.64
N LEU A 144 8.24 3.10 -12.57
CA LEU A 144 9.57 3.68 -12.39
C LEU A 144 9.66 5.00 -13.16
N ILE A 145 9.65 6.13 -12.46
CA ILE A 145 9.82 7.45 -13.08
C ILE A 145 11.27 7.92 -13.13
N ALA A 146 12.19 7.24 -12.43
CA ALA A 146 13.63 7.45 -12.53
C ALA A 146 14.28 6.27 -13.26
N SER A 147 14.50 6.42 -14.56
CA SER A 147 15.11 5.38 -15.42
C SER A 147 15.93 6.04 -16.51
N ARG A 148 16.96 5.33 -17.02
CA ARG A 148 17.65 5.72 -18.27
C ARG A 148 16.89 5.35 -19.53
N ASN A 149 15.86 4.50 -19.41
CA ASN A 149 15.02 4.11 -20.54
C ASN A 149 13.81 5.05 -20.67
N PRO A 150 13.73 5.88 -21.72
CA PRO A 150 12.60 6.79 -21.90
C PRO A 150 11.23 6.09 -21.93
N ALA A 151 11.14 4.91 -22.53
CA ALA A 151 9.87 4.16 -22.57
C ALA A 151 9.45 3.68 -21.19
N ALA A 152 10.38 3.32 -20.30
CA ALA A 152 10.07 2.98 -18.92
C ALA A 152 9.55 4.21 -18.14
N ILE A 153 10.11 5.38 -18.39
CA ILE A 153 9.65 6.64 -17.80
C ILE A 153 8.21 6.95 -18.23
N GLU A 154 7.93 6.89 -19.54
CA GLU A 154 6.56 7.15 -20.05
C GLU A 154 5.54 6.17 -19.47
N ASN A 155 5.90 4.88 -19.39
CA ASN A 155 5.03 3.88 -18.77
C ASN A 155 4.85 4.15 -17.27
N GLY A 156 5.90 4.52 -16.55
CA GLY A 156 5.83 4.88 -15.12
C GLY A 156 4.95 6.10 -14.88
N LEU A 157 5.09 7.16 -15.68
CA LEU A 157 4.24 8.35 -15.61
C LEU A 157 2.78 8.01 -15.92
N SER A 158 2.53 7.22 -16.96
CA SER A 158 1.18 6.78 -17.33
C SER A 158 0.52 5.96 -16.21
N GLU A 159 1.29 5.09 -15.55
CA GLU A 159 0.82 4.29 -14.42
C GLU A 159 0.54 5.16 -13.19
N LEU A 160 1.40 6.14 -12.91
CA LEU A 160 1.19 7.09 -11.82
C LEU A 160 -0.05 7.96 -12.06
N ASP A 161 -0.22 8.46 -13.29
CA ASP A 161 -1.38 9.26 -13.68
C ASP A 161 -2.69 8.45 -13.64
N TYR A 162 -2.64 7.16 -13.99
CA TYR A 162 -3.78 6.25 -13.84
C TYR A 162 -4.25 6.16 -12.39
N HIS A 163 -3.35 5.93 -11.43
CA HIS A 163 -3.72 5.86 -10.02
C HIS A 163 -4.23 7.20 -9.49
N ALA A 164 -3.66 8.30 -9.96
CA ALA A 164 -4.13 9.63 -9.63
C ALA A 164 -5.55 9.88 -10.18
N GLU A 165 -5.84 9.45 -11.42
CA GLU A 165 -7.18 9.55 -12.01
C GLU A 165 -8.21 8.74 -11.19
N LEU A 166 -7.86 7.52 -10.74
CA LEU A 166 -8.73 6.75 -9.84
C LEU A 166 -9.07 7.56 -8.59
N PHE A 167 -8.08 8.16 -7.91
CA PHE A 167 -8.33 9.03 -6.77
C PHE A 167 -9.15 10.27 -7.14
N GLY A 168 -8.89 10.87 -8.29
CA GLY A 168 -9.69 11.99 -8.78
C GLY A 168 -11.18 11.65 -8.91
N LEU A 169 -11.48 10.51 -9.56
CA LEU A 169 -12.85 9.99 -9.71
C LEU A 169 -13.48 9.58 -8.36
N MET A 170 -12.69 9.13 -7.42
CA MET A 170 -13.13 8.88 -6.04
C MET A 170 -13.36 10.16 -5.23
N GLY A 171 -13.08 11.35 -5.78
CA GLY A 171 -13.27 12.65 -5.11
C GLY A 171 -12.14 13.04 -4.16
N TYR A 172 -10.92 12.55 -4.41
CA TYR A 172 -9.68 12.93 -3.71
C TYR A 172 -8.83 13.92 -4.51
N GLY A 173 -9.42 14.62 -5.46
CA GLY A 173 -8.78 15.72 -6.16
C GLY A 173 -8.79 17.02 -5.34
N GLY A 174 -7.84 17.92 -5.61
CA GLY A 174 -7.85 19.27 -5.05
C GLY A 174 -7.01 19.48 -3.82
N GLY A 175 -5.71 19.34 -3.97
CA GLY A 175 -4.71 19.72 -2.98
C GLY A 175 -3.85 18.59 -2.48
N TRP A 176 -2.96 18.93 -1.59
CA TRP A 176 -1.92 18.07 -1.04
C TRP A 176 -2.52 16.95 -0.19
N HIS A 177 -2.43 15.72 -0.66
CA HIS A 177 -2.87 14.49 0.02
C HIS A 177 -4.24 14.60 0.72
N PRO A 178 -5.34 14.89 -0.01
CA PRO A 178 -6.65 15.09 0.60
C PRO A 178 -7.09 13.84 1.36
N HIS A 179 -7.55 14.04 2.60
CA HIS A 179 -7.90 12.97 3.53
C HIS A 179 -6.77 11.97 3.83
N GLY A 180 -5.52 12.35 3.56
CA GLY A 180 -4.35 11.49 3.70
C GLY A 180 -4.17 10.45 2.58
N ALA A 181 -4.95 10.55 1.50
CA ALA A 181 -4.79 9.69 0.32
C ALA A 181 -3.40 9.87 -0.31
N HIS A 182 -2.80 8.77 -0.77
CA HIS A 182 -1.48 8.83 -1.41
C HIS A 182 -1.25 7.66 -2.36
N ILE A 183 -0.29 7.87 -3.27
CA ILE A 183 0.20 6.86 -4.21
C ILE A 183 1.68 6.68 -3.90
N ASN A 184 2.03 5.56 -3.27
CA ASN A 184 3.39 5.27 -2.88
C ASN A 184 4.17 4.62 -4.01
N ILE A 185 5.38 5.09 -4.31
CA ILE A 185 6.27 4.49 -5.31
C ILE A 185 7.71 4.45 -4.80
N HIS A 186 8.51 3.55 -5.34
CA HIS A 186 9.95 3.55 -5.14
C HIS A 186 10.64 4.57 -6.06
N VAL A 187 11.86 4.98 -5.70
CA VAL A 187 12.65 5.96 -6.49
C VAL A 187 12.90 5.46 -7.90
N GLY A 188 13.32 4.20 -8.04
CA GLY A 188 13.68 3.62 -9.34
C GLY A 188 14.54 2.37 -9.21
N ALA A 189 15.09 1.91 -10.33
CA ALA A 189 15.91 0.69 -10.41
C ALA A 189 17.42 0.99 -10.53
N GLY A 190 17.90 2.01 -9.86
CA GLY A 190 19.30 2.44 -9.89
C GLY A 190 19.48 3.83 -10.50
N ASP A 191 20.57 4.05 -11.25
CA ASP A 191 20.85 5.33 -11.90
C ASP A 191 19.80 5.68 -12.97
N PRO A 192 19.25 6.92 -13.03
CA PRO A 192 19.73 8.14 -12.39
C PRO A 192 19.18 8.41 -10.97
N GLY A 193 18.37 7.51 -10.39
CA GLY A 193 17.97 7.57 -9.00
C GLY A 193 17.26 8.87 -8.60
N VAL A 194 17.63 9.43 -7.45
CA VAL A 194 17.05 10.67 -6.90
C VAL A 194 17.09 11.84 -7.90
N ALA A 195 18.19 11.98 -8.67
CA ALA A 195 18.30 13.05 -9.68
C ALA A 195 17.27 12.88 -10.79
N GLY A 196 17.15 11.67 -11.33
CA GLY A 196 16.15 11.37 -12.36
C GLY A 196 14.71 11.50 -11.86
N PHE A 197 14.44 11.13 -10.62
CA PHE A 197 13.14 11.34 -9.99
C PHE A 197 12.77 12.83 -9.97
N ARG A 198 13.70 13.71 -9.52
CA ARG A 198 13.52 15.16 -9.51
C ARG A 198 13.26 15.75 -10.89
N GLU A 199 13.98 15.27 -11.89
CA GLU A 199 13.83 15.71 -13.28
C GLU A 199 12.48 15.29 -13.87
N THR A 200 12.04 14.06 -13.59
CA THR A 200 10.86 13.46 -14.23
C THR A 200 9.56 13.83 -13.56
N LEU A 201 9.52 13.94 -12.23
CA LEU A 201 8.28 14.20 -11.48
C LEU A 201 7.46 15.41 -11.99
N PRO A 202 8.06 16.54 -12.41
CA PRO A 202 7.31 17.68 -12.97
C PRO A 202 6.48 17.34 -14.22
N ARG A 203 6.79 16.23 -14.92
CA ARG A 203 6.07 15.77 -16.12
C ARG A 203 4.77 15.02 -15.78
N ALA A 204 4.64 14.50 -14.57
CA ALA A 204 3.40 13.90 -14.09
C ALA A 204 2.28 14.94 -14.00
N SER A 205 1.03 14.50 -14.09
CA SER A 205 -0.12 15.38 -13.90
C SER A 205 -0.09 16.11 -12.56
N ARG A 206 -0.77 17.24 -12.45
CA ARG A 206 -0.87 17.96 -11.19
C ARG A 206 -1.44 17.07 -10.08
N LEU A 207 -2.49 16.32 -10.41
CA LEU A 207 -3.15 15.42 -9.46
C LEU A 207 -2.19 14.33 -8.96
N ALA A 208 -1.39 13.75 -9.85
CA ALA A 208 -0.37 12.77 -9.47
C ALA A 208 0.69 13.37 -8.53
N ARG A 209 1.17 14.58 -8.84
CA ARG A 209 2.13 15.29 -7.97
C ARG A 209 1.57 15.65 -6.60
N ASP A 210 0.26 15.92 -6.52
CA ASP A 210 -0.41 16.23 -5.25
C ASP A 210 -0.65 14.96 -4.38
N LEU A 211 -0.48 13.75 -4.95
CA LEU A 211 -0.79 12.46 -4.29
C LEU A 211 0.42 11.52 -4.16
N VAL A 212 1.50 11.72 -4.92
CA VAL A 212 2.64 10.81 -4.92
C VAL A 212 3.46 10.92 -3.64
N THR A 213 3.92 9.77 -3.13
CA THR A 213 4.89 9.62 -2.06
C THR A 213 6.02 8.72 -2.52
N VAL A 214 7.16 8.78 -1.85
CA VAL A 214 8.33 7.95 -2.16
C VAL A 214 8.74 7.13 -0.94
N GLU A 215 9.10 5.86 -1.18
CA GLU A 215 9.49 4.90 -0.15
C GLU A 215 10.96 4.52 -0.28
N ASN A 216 11.63 4.30 0.87
CA ASN A 216 12.93 3.64 0.90
C ASN A 216 12.81 2.14 0.56
N ASP A 217 13.80 1.60 -0.13
CA ASP A 217 13.86 0.19 -0.45
C ASP A 217 15.03 -0.51 0.26
N GLU A 218 14.99 -1.84 0.29
CA GLU A 218 15.97 -2.67 0.98
C GLU A 218 17.28 -2.87 0.20
N ASN A 219 17.37 -2.36 -1.04
CA ASN A 219 18.49 -2.66 -1.93
C ASN A 219 19.30 -1.43 -2.36
N LEU A 220 18.64 -0.40 -2.89
CA LEU A 220 19.28 0.68 -3.64
C LEU A 220 19.13 2.05 -3.00
N PHE A 221 17.93 2.38 -2.54
CA PHE A 221 17.59 3.72 -2.05
C PHE A 221 17.12 3.65 -0.60
N GLY A 222 18.09 3.69 0.33
CA GLY A 222 17.82 3.75 1.75
C GLY A 222 17.15 5.06 2.19
N LEU A 223 16.85 5.16 3.49
CA LEU A 223 16.14 6.32 4.03
C LEU A 223 16.84 7.66 3.74
N ASP A 224 18.15 7.71 3.87
CA ASP A 224 18.90 8.96 3.66
C ASP A 224 18.86 9.43 2.19
N GLU A 225 18.83 8.50 1.23
CA GLU A 225 18.67 8.81 -0.19
C GLU A 225 17.28 9.35 -0.48
N VAL A 226 16.22 8.69 0.00
CA VAL A 226 14.84 9.14 -0.27
C VAL A 226 14.51 10.43 0.46
N LEU A 227 15.09 10.70 1.62
CA LEU A 227 14.97 11.97 2.33
C LEU A 227 15.51 13.17 1.53
N ARG A 228 16.33 12.96 0.50
CA ARG A 228 16.73 14.01 -0.45
C ARG A 228 15.59 14.47 -1.36
N LEU A 229 14.46 13.76 -1.35
CA LEU A 229 13.23 14.12 -2.08
C LEU A 229 12.15 14.75 -1.18
N ALA A 230 12.39 14.87 0.12
CA ALA A 230 11.43 15.35 1.13
C ALA A 230 10.91 16.79 0.87
N ASP A 231 11.63 17.61 0.13
CA ASP A 231 11.21 18.93 -0.31
C ASP A 231 10.17 18.88 -1.47
N LEU A 232 10.11 17.76 -2.20
CA LEU A 232 9.20 17.58 -3.35
C LEU A 232 7.97 16.77 -2.97
N VAL A 233 8.18 15.61 -2.35
CA VAL A 233 7.14 14.62 -2.05
C VAL A 233 7.28 14.10 -0.62
N PRO A 234 6.19 13.63 0.01
CA PRO A 234 6.31 12.97 1.31
C PRO A 234 7.09 11.67 1.21
N VAL A 235 7.86 11.38 2.26
CA VAL A 235 8.57 10.12 2.41
C VAL A 235 7.72 9.15 3.22
N VAL A 236 7.53 7.95 2.70
CA VAL A 236 7.01 6.78 3.41
C VAL A 236 8.22 6.01 3.93
N LEU A 237 8.34 5.90 5.24
CA LEU A 237 9.38 5.08 5.85
C LEU A 237 8.89 3.64 5.95
N ASP A 238 9.54 2.72 5.23
CA ASP A 238 9.44 1.28 5.53
C ASP A 238 10.55 0.91 6.52
N LEU A 239 10.13 0.53 7.73
CA LEU A 239 11.03 0.15 8.82
C LEU A 239 11.73 -1.19 8.56
N HIS A 240 11.09 -2.12 7.84
CA HIS A 240 11.69 -3.40 7.52
C HIS A 240 12.74 -3.28 6.41
N HIS A 241 12.42 -2.51 5.34
CA HIS A 241 13.40 -2.19 4.30
C HIS A 241 14.62 -1.46 4.89
N HIS A 242 14.37 -0.50 5.80
CA HIS A 242 15.46 0.21 6.48
C HIS A 242 16.33 -0.75 7.29
N TRP A 243 15.72 -1.64 8.08
CA TRP A 243 16.45 -2.65 8.86
C TRP A 243 17.33 -3.55 7.98
N VAL A 244 16.81 -3.97 6.82
CA VAL A 244 17.57 -4.80 5.88
C VAL A 244 18.71 -4.01 5.24
N GLN A 245 18.42 -2.82 4.73
CA GLN A 245 19.36 -1.99 3.97
C GLN A 245 20.50 -1.46 4.85
N SER A 246 20.20 -1.10 6.10
CA SER A 246 21.19 -0.59 7.07
C SER A 246 22.03 -1.70 7.72
N GLY A 247 21.65 -2.98 7.54
CA GLY A 247 22.29 -4.10 8.22
C GLY A 247 21.90 -4.25 9.69
N GLY A 248 20.67 -3.86 10.05
CA GLY A 248 20.07 -4.15 11.35
C GLY A 248 19.70 -2.95 12.21
N GLU A 249 19.76 -1.72 11.69
CA GLU A 249 19.38 -0.55 12.47
C GLU A 249 17.86 -0.49 12.67
N TYR A 250 17.44 -0.31 13.92
CA TYR A 250 16.06 0.04 14.27
C TYR A 250 15.99 1.52 14.62
N LEU A 251 15.06 2.23 13.97
CA LEU A 251 14.81 3.64 14.26
C LEU A 251 13.86 3.77 15.44
N GLU A 252 14.20 4.61 16.41
CA GLU A 252 13.27 5.03 17.45
C GLU A 252 12.54 6.33 17.05
N PRO A 253 11.36 6.62 17.62
CA PRO A 253 10.54 7.78 17.22
C PRO A 253 11.21 9.15 17.35
N ASP A 254 12.25 9.27 18.16
CA ASP A 254 13.04 10.50 18.38
C ASP A 254 14.25 10.63 17.46
N ASP A 255 14.51 9.70 16.55
CA ASP A 255 15.55 9.82 15.53
C ASP A 255 15.30 11.06 14.65
N ALA A 256 16.34 11.84 14.39
CA ALA A 256 16.24 13.06 13.60
C ALA A 256 15.68 12.83 12.17
N ARG A 257 15.90 11.67 11.59
CA ARG A 257 15.35 11.28 10.27
C ARG A 257 13.83 11.16 10.32
N ILE A 258 13.26 10.72 11.45
CA ILE A 258 11.79 10.68 11.66
C ILE A 258 11.20 12.10 11.60
N GLY A 259 11.88 13.09 12.22
CA GLY A 259 11.48 14.50 12.10
C GLY A 259 11.38 14.96 10.65
N ARG A 260 12.37 14.62 9.81
CA ARG A 260 12.37 14.94 8.38
C ARG A 260 11.27 14.22 7.60
N VAL A 261 10.98 12.96 7.95
CA VAL A 261 9.84 12.21 7.38
C VAL A 261 8.54 12.96 7.69
N ILE A 262 8.30 13.33 8.95
CA ILE A 262 7.08 14.05 9.37
C ILE A 262 6.94 15.39 8.63
N GLU A 263 8.02 16.18 8.54
CA GLU A 263 8.04 17.46 7.85
C GLU A 263 7.69 17.34 6.37
N SER A 264 8.12 16.27 5.69
CA SER A 264 7.84 16.02 4.27
C SER A 264 6.34 15.91 3.96
N TRP A 265 5.52 15.48 4.92
CA TRP A 265 4.07 15.37 4.80
C TRP A 265 3.31 16.69 4.97
N ARG A 266 4.00 17.79 5.33
CA ARG A 266 3.44 19.16 5.38
C ARG A 266 2.15 19.24 6.19
N GLY A 267 2.10 18.61 7.36
CA GLY A 267 0.95 18.62 8.29
C GLY A 267 -0.13 17.56 8.00
N VAL A 268 0.01 16.76 6.96
CA VAL A 268 -0.76 15.52 6.80
C VAL A 268 -0.11 14.45 7.67
N ARG A 269 -0.91 13.62 8.37
CA ARG A 269 -0.36 12.52 9.17
C ARG A 269 0.38 11.54 8.26
N PRO A 270 1.67 11.22 8.53
CA PRO A 270 2.44 10.28 7.73
C PRO A 270 1.84 8.89 7.65
N VAL A 271 2.24 8.13 6.62
CA VAL A 271 2.14 6.67 6.60
C VAL A 271 3.55 6.12 6.60
N ALA A 272 3.74 5.03 7.31
CA ALA A 272 4.93 4.21 7.31
C ALA A 272 4.54 2.77 6.99
N HIS A 273 5.50 1.97 6.53
CA HIS A 273 5.30 0.54 6.30
C HIS A 273 6.07 -0.29 7.31
N ILE A 274 5.62 -1.51 7.52
CA ILE A 274 6.28 -2.49 8.38
C ILE A 274 6.02 -3.90 7.90
N SER A 275 7.03 -4.71 8.01
CA SER A 275 7.01 -6.16 7.95
C SER A 275 7.97 -6.75 8.98
N VAL A 276 8.09 -8.06 9.01
CA VAL A 276 9.14 -8.79 9.72
C VAL A 276 9.56 -9.98 8.86
N SER A 277 10.81 -10.43 8.99
CA SER A 277 11.29 -11.62 8.30
C SER A 277 10.43 -12.84 8.62
N ARG A 278 10.41 -13.83 7.73
CA ARG A 278 9.62 -15.07 7.91
C ARG A 278 9.97 -15.79 9.19
N GLU A 279 8.99 -16.48 9.78
CA GLU A 279 9.13 -17.28 10.99
C GLU A 279 10.22 -18.35 10.88
N ALA A 280 10.39 -18.91 9.67
CA ALA A 280 11.40 -19.95 9.39
C ALA A 280 12.87 -19.45 9.46
N VAL A 281 13.09 -18.12 9.48
CA VAL A 281 14.44 -17.52 9.56
C VAL A 281 14.92 -17.42 11.00
N ILE A 282 14.02 -17.43 11.97
CA ILE A 282 14.32 -17.09 13.37
C ILE A 282 14.05 -18.29 14.27
N THR A 283 15.07 -18.68 15.03
CA THR A 283 15.04 -19.79 15.98
C THR A 283 14.59 -19.37 17.37
N ASP A 284 14.32 -20.35 18.21
CA ASP A 284 13.79 -20.35 19.57
C ASP A 284 13.88 -19.07 20.41
N GLY A 285 12.75 -18.60 20.93
CA GLY A 285 12.65 -17.50 21.90
C GLY A 285 12.82 -16.10 21.30
N ALA A 286 12.90 -15.98 19.97
CA ALA A 286 13.08 -14.71 19.28
C ALA A 286 11.83 -13.83 19.22
N GLU A 287 10.65 -14.36 19.58
CA GLU A 287 9.37 -13.63 19.46
C GLU A 287 9.32 -12.33 20.29
N SER A 288 10.09 -12.24 21.37
CA SER A 288 10.09 -11.10 22.30
C SER A 288 11.34 -10.22 22.20
N ARG A 289 12.22 -10.47 21.23
CA ARG A 289 13.40 -9.66 20.96
C ARG A 289 13.40 -9.18 19.52
N LEU A 290 13.87 -7.96 19.30
CA LEU A 290 14.09 -7.45 17.94
C LEU A 290 15.09 -8.37 17.22
N PRO A 291 14.82 -8.77 15.97
CA PRO A 291 15.74 -9.53 15.14
C PRO A 291 17.12 -8.86 15.05
N ASP A 292 18.18 -9.63 15.30
CA ASP A 292 19.58 -9.17 15.21
C ASP A 292 20.13 -9.54 13.84
N PHE A 293 20.24 -8.56 12.94
CA PHE A 293 20.67 -8.78 11.56
C PHE A 293 22.06 -9.41 11.46
N PRO A 294 23.13 -8.89 12.14
CA PRO A 294 24.44 -9.53 12.14
C PRO A 294 24.40 -10.99 12.59
N ALA A 295 23.75 -11.28 13.70
CA ALA A 295 23.67 -12.66 14.24
C ALA A 295 22.94 -13.61 13.26
N LEU A 296 21.88 -13.14 12.61
CA LEU A 296 21.15 -13.93 11.59
C LEU A 296 22.02 -14.16 10.35
N ARG A 297 22.83 -13.18 9.93
CA ARG A 297 23.80 -13.35 8.85
C ARG A 297 24.89 -14.35 9.21
N GLU A 298 25.42 -14.32 10.42
CA GLU A 298 26.39 -15.30 10.94
C GLU A 298 25.79 -16.71 11.01
N ALA A 299 24.48 -16.82 11.31
CA ALA A 299 23.74 -18.09 11.29
C ALA A 299 23.51 -18.64 9.87
N GLY A 300 23.91 -17.90 8.82
CA GLY A 300 23.86 -18.35 7.43
C GLY A 300 22.63 -17.89 6.63
N HIS A 301 21.75 -17.08 7.19
CA HIS A 301 20.62 -16.53 6.45
C HIS A 301 21.07 -15.51 5.40
N SER A 302 20.55 -15.60 4.16
CA SER A 302 20.84 -14.62 3.13
C SER A 302 20.08 -13.30 3.37
N VAL A 303 20.57 -12.19 2.82
CA VAL A 303 19.82 -10.90 2.84
C VAL A 303 18.43 -11.07 2.25
N ARG A 304 18.30 -11.86 1.18
CA ARG A 304 17.01 -12.16 0.55
C ARG A 304 16.04 -12.88 1.50
N ASP A 305 16.54 -13.79 2.34
CA ASP A 305 15.70 -14.47 3.33
C ASP A 305 15.22 -13.48 4.40
N LEU A 306 16.13 -12.60 4.84
CA LEU A 306 15.83 -11.58 5.84
C LEU A 306 14.85 -10.51 5.32
N ALA A 307 14.95 -10.13 4.05
CA ALA A 307 14.02 -9.19 3.40
C ALA A 307 12.63 -9.81 3.12
N ALA A 308 12.50 -11.13 3.11
CA ALA A 308 11.25 -11.78 2.77
C ALA A 308 10.20 -11.62 3.88
N HIS A 309 9.05 -11.04 3.54
CA HIS A 309 7.95 -10.78 4.47
C HIS A 309 7.35 -12.05 5.06
N SER A 310 7.04 -12.03 6.36
CA SER A 310 6.35 -13.08 7.12
C SER A 310 4.90 -13.26 6.65
N ASP A 311 4.29 -14.32 7.13
CA ASP A 311 2.85 -14.54 6.94
C ASP A 311 2.04 -13.65 7.89
N LEU A 312 2.47 -13.53 9.16
CA LEU A 312 1.84 -12.75 10.22
C LEU A 312 2.86 -11.84 10.92
N MET A 313 2.39 -10.89 11.72
CA MET A 313 3.23 -10.03 12.57
C MET A 313 3.57 -10.74 13.88
N TRP A 314 4.31 -11.84 13.78
CA TRP A 314 4.59 -12.79 14.86
C TRP A 314 5.55 -12.26 15.95
N ASN A 315 6.44 -11.29 15.62
CA ASN A 315 7.44 -10.78 16.55
C ASN A 315 6.86 -9.64 17.40
N ARG A 316 6.73 -9.89 18.70
CA ARG A 316 6.17 -8.93 19.66
C ARG A 316 7.02 -7.68 19.83
N ALA A 317 8.35 -7.80 19.81
CA ALA A 317 9.23 -6.64 19.94
C ALA A 317 9.13 -5.68 18.73
N VAL A 318 8.93 -6.23 17.51
CA VAL A 318 8.62 -5.41 16.32
C VAL A 318 7.25 -4.76 16.46
N ASN A 319 6.25 -5.46 16.98
CA ASN A 319 4.91 -4.88 17.22
C ASN A 319 4.96 -3.78 18.30
N ASP A 320 5.81 -3.92 19.33
CA ASP A 320 6.06 -2.87 20.33
C ASP A 320 6.76 -1.66 19.72
N LEU A 321 7.71 -1.88 18.79
CA LEU A 321 8.33 -0.79 18.02
C LEU A 321 7.28 -0.01 17.24
N VAL A 322 6.40 -0.69 16.49
CA VAL A 322 5.29 -0.04 15.76
C VAL A 322 4.40 0.74 16.71
N SER A 323 4.05 0.19 17.88
CA SER A 323 3.23 0.89 18.88
C SER A 323 3.83 2.25 19.26
N ARG A 324 5.16 2.33 19.45
CA ARG A 324 5.84 3.61 19.74
C ARG A 324 5.75 4.60 18.58
N HIS A 325 5.84 4.12 17.33
CA HIS A 325 5.74 4.94 16.13
C HIS A 325 4.32 5.41 15.81
N LEU A 326 3.28 4.80 16.38
CA LEU A 326 1.89 5.29 16.23
C LEU A 326 1.68 6.70 16.79
N ALA A 327 2.61 7.25 17.54
CA ALA A 327 2.56 8.65 17.96
C ALA A 327 2.57 9.62 16.76
N TRP A 328 3.25 9.28 15.66
CA TRP A 328 3.44 10.17 14.53
C TRP A 328 2.90 9.63 13.18
N ALA A 329 2.79 8.31 12.96
CA ALA A 329 2.39 7.71 11.69
C ALA A 329 1.19 6.76 11.82
N ASP A 330 0.51 6.55 10.69
CA ASP A 330 -0.31 5.36 10.41
C ASP A 330 0.59 4.28 9.80
N PHE A 331 0.22 2.98 9.91
CA PHE A 331 1.04 1.91 9.36
C PHE A 331 0.29 1.01 8.37
N GLU A 332 0.90 0.74 7.23
CA GLU A 332 0.52 -0.33 6.31
C GLU A 332 1.34 -1.58 6.63
N ILE A 333 0.63 -2.66 6.94
CA ILE A 333 1.23 -3.93 7.36
C ILE A 333 1.47 -4.80 6.12
N GLU A 334 2.74 -5.03 5.81
CA GLU A 334 3.18 -5.76 4.62
C GLU A 334 3.45 -7.24 4.92
N ALA A 335 2.50 -7.92 5.51
CA ALA A 335 2.55 -9.37 5.73
C ALA A 335 1.65 -10.12 4.72
N LYS A 336 1.93 -11.40 4.47
CA LYS A 336 1.24 -12.18 3.44
C LYS A 336 -0.22 -12.50 3.79
N HIS A 337 -0.55 -12.64 5.07
CA HIS A 337 -1.93 -12.84 5.54
C HIS A 337 -2.71 -11.54 5.72
N LYS A 338 -2.21 -10.42 5.17
CA LYS A 338 -2.96 -9.19 4.88
C LYS A 338 -3.76 -8.66 6.08
N ASN A 339 -5.10 -8.66 5.97
CA ASN A 339 -6.01 -8.23 7.03
C ASN A 339 -5.86 -9.04 8.32
N LEU A 340 -5.51 -10.32 8.26
CA LEU A 340 -5.29 -11.14 9.46
C LEU A 340 -4.04 -10.66 10.22
N ALA A 341 -2.96 -10.36 9.51
CA ALA A 341 -1.75 -9.79 10.12
C ALA A 341 -1.99 -8.40 10.70
N SER A 342 -2.73 -7.53 9.99
CA SER A 342 -3.11 -6.22 10.49
C SER A 342 -3.99 -6.28 11.74
N MET A 343 -4.94 -7.23 11.79
CA MET A 343 -5.77 -7.47 12.98
C MET A 343 -4.95 -8.02 14.14
N GLN A 344 -3.96 -8.87 13.89
CA GLN A 344 -3.07 -9.42 14.93
C GLN A 344 -2.28 -8.31 15.63
N ILE A 345 -1.63 -7.42 14.87
CA ILE A 345 -0.88 -6.30 15.47
C ILE A 345 -1.81 -5.29 16.15
N ALA A 346 -3.00 -5.04 15.59
CA ALA A 346 -3.98 -4.18 16.24
C ALA A 346 -4.41 -4.72 17.62
N ALA A 347 -4.67 -6.02 17.70
CA ALA A 347 -5.01 -6.67 18.98
C ALA A 347 -3.86 -6.58 19.99
N HIS A 348 -2.60 -6.75 19.55
CA HIS A 348 -1.42 -6.60 20.41
C HIS A 348 -1.32 -5.17 20.97
N ILE A 349 -1.47 -4.15 20.16
CA ILE A 349 -1.38 -2.74 20.56
C ILE A 349 -2.50 -2.37 21.55
N LEU A 350 -3.73 -2.80 21.26
CA LEU A 350 -4.85 -2.58 22.18
C LEU A 350 -4.65 -3.24 23.56
N ALA A 351 -3.99 -4.43 23.59
CA ALA A 351 -3.65 -5.08 24.83
C ALA A 351 -2.59 -4.30 25.63
N LEU A 352 -1.58 -3.71 24.96
CA LEU A 352 -0.59 -2.83 25.61
C LEU A 352 -1.25 -1.57 26.20
N GLU A 353 -2.16 -0.91 25.47
CA GLU A 353 -2.88 0.26 25.96
C GLU A 353 -3.73 -0.07 27.20
N GLN A 354 -4.42 -1.21 27.20
CA GLN A 354 -5.20 -1.68 28.35
C GLN A 354 -4.31 -1.96 29.56
N ALA A 355 -3.16 -2.60 29.37
CA ALA A 355 -2.20 -2.87 30.45
C ALA A 355 -1.57 -1.59 31.01
N ALA A 356 -1.37 -0.56 30.20
CA ALA A 356 -0.85 0.73 30.64
C ALA A 356 -1.90 1.59 31.39
N ALA A 357 -3.19 1.31 31.20
CA ALA A 357 -4.30 2.02 31.85
C ALA A 357 -4.75 1.36 33.17
N ALA A 358 -4.32 0.12 33.45
CA ALA A 358 -4.62 -0.65 34.67
C ALA A 358 -3.61 -0.41 35.79
#